data_e978e41883c0f990de0bd94d554544d9
#
_entry.id   e978e41883c0f990de0bd94d554544d9
#
_cell.length_a   1.000
_cell.length_b   1.000
_cell.length_c   1.000
_cell.angle_alpha   90.00
_cell.angle_beta   90.00
_cell.angle_gamma   90.00
#
_symmetry.space_group_name_H-M   'P 1'
#
loop_
_entity.id
_entity.type
_entity.pdbx_description
1 polymer ?
#
loop_
_entity_poly.entity_id
_entity_poly.type
_entity_poly.pdbx_seq_one_letter_code
_entity_poly.pdbx_strand_id
1 'polypeptide(L)'
;MTTINQLYSRLISAMGVEDLEIPMTAVKFYKKEDEIPGPVKENQPTISLTSCQAAKQASLGDAALLTTDNIGCVAAAITFGLVDKDQTEPLGDSRVYTDIMRDQSGLGDDFKPPSPKDFTEGNVYACKDSGNMDFALFGKEDVGRFKDVETAKKAMKDMMAIQPPTTKGVFLYSRDFDDIDIIPDVIVLSVTSAELTRIIQAYQFNTGERVTASMGGLRVVNSDLIVRPYLTGKINVAPYCLGARLIAEFEADRMGIGMPFSIFEEL
;
A
#
# COMPACT_ATOMS: atom_id res chain seq x y z
N MET A 1 1.52 3.92 -28.52
CA MET A 1 0.77 3.66 -27.27
C MET A 1 0.51 4.99 -26.61
N THR A 2 -0.65 5.15 -25.97
CA THR A 2 -0.94 6.33 -25.15
C THR A 2 -0.08 6.27 -23.89
N THR A 3 0.63 7.33 -23.55
CA THR A 3 1.48 7.35 -22.36
C THR A 3 0.62 7.52 -21.09
N ILE A 4 1.17 7.14 -19.94
CA ILE A 4 0.50 7.29 -18.64
C ILE A 4 0.14 8.78 -18.38
N ASN A 5 1.00 9.71 -18.79
CA ASN A 5 0.76 11.15 -18.71
C ASN A 5 -0.42 11.61 -19.57
N GLN A 6 -0.56 11.06 -20.77
CA GLN A 6 -1.71 11.38 -21.64
C GLN A 6 -3.02 10.85 -21.05
N LEU A 7 -3.01 9.65 -20.47
CA LEU A 7 -4.18 9.08 -19.79
C LEU A 7 -4.55 9.90 -18.55
N TYR A 8 -3.58 10.28 -17.74
CA TYR A 8 -3.78 11.15 -16.59
C TYR A 8 -4.37 12.50 -16.98
N SER A 9 -3.80 13.16 -18.01
CA SER A 9 -4.30 14.44 -18.51
C SER A 9 -5.74 14.33 -19.02
N ARG A 10 -6.10 13.22 -19.64
CA ARG A 10 -7.48 12.94 -20.06
C ARG A 10 -8.42 12.84 -18.86
N LEU A 11 -8.02 12.10 -17.82
CA LEU A 11 -8.82 11.98 -16.58
C LEU A 11 -9.02 13.35 -15.92
N ILE A 12 -7.95 14.14 -15.74
CA ILE A 12 -8.02 15.49 -15.15
C ILE A 12 -8.97 16.40 -15.93
N SER A 13 -8.86 16.39 -17.26
CA SER A 13 -9.75 17.15 -18.13
C SER A 13 -11.22 16.72 -17.98
N ALA A 14 -11.47 15.41 -17.93
CA ALA A 14 -12.83 14.87 -17.73
C ALA A 14 -13.41 15.22 -16.35
N MET A 15 -12.56 15.30 -15.33
CA MET A 15 -12.94 15.73 -13.99
C MET A 15 -13.22 17.23 -13.89
N GLY A 16 -12.75 18.03 -14.85
CA GLY A 16 -12.89 19.48 -14.86
C GLY A 16 -12.04 20.17 -13.79
N VAL A 17 -10.89 19.60 -13.47
CA VAL A 17 -9.88 20.17 -12.55
C VAL A 17 -8.60 20.49 -13.32
N GLU A 18 -7.77 21.39 -12.81
CA GLU A 18 -6.49 21.71 -13.43
C GLU A 18 -5.45 20.61 -13.19
N ASP A 19 -5.40 20.09 -11.96
CA ASP A 19 -4.58 18.93 -11.57
C ASP A 19 -5.14 18.37 -10.25
N LEU A 20 -4.69 17.17 -9.86
CA LEU A 20 -4.87 16.69 -8.49
C LEU A 20 -3.74 17.26 -7.62
N GLU A 21 -4.08 17.74 -6.43
CA GLU A 21 -3.09 18.22 -5.46
C GLU A 21 -2.04 17.13 -5.13
N ILE A 22 -2.49 15.86 -5.12
CA ILE A 22 -1.62 14.71 -5.00
C ILE A 22 -1.78 13.89 -6.28
N PRO A 23 -0.79 13.94 -7.18
CA PRO A 23 -0.80 13.15 -8.40
C PRO A 23 -0.88 11.64 -8.15
N MET A 24 -0.92 10.89 -9.22
CA MET A 24 -1.05 9.45 -9.16
C MET A 24 0.23 8.72 -8.75
N THR A 25 0.05 7.53 -8.18
CA THR A 25 1.09 6.52 -8.05
C THR A 25 0.79 5.36 -9.01
N ALA A 26 1.74 5.03 -9.87
CA ALA A 26 1.72 3.83 -10.68
C ALA A 26 2.46 2.69 -9.95
N VAL A 27 1.94 1.47 -10.06
CA VAL A 27 2.50 0.30 -9.37
C VAL A 27 2.73 -0.83 -10.37
N LYS A 28 3.96 -1.37 -10.39
CA LYS A 28 4.34 -2.54 -11.19
C LYS A 28 4.85 -3.65 -10.31
N PHE A 29 4.27 -4.84 -10.45
CA PHE A 29 4.76 -6.06 -9.80
C PHE A 29 5.72 -6.80 -10.72
N TYR A 30 6.90 -7.14 -10.21
CA TYR A 30 7.85 -8.04 -10.86
C TYR A 30 7.80 -9.40 -10.17
N LYS A 31 7.39 -10.43 -10.92
CA LYS A 31 7.37 -11.81 -10.44
C LYS A 31 8.80 -12.37 -10.37
N LYS A 32 8.97 -13.50 -9.71
CA LYS A 32 10.29 -14.14 -9.53
C LYS A 32 10.99 -14.44 -10.84
N GLU A 33 10.23 -14.80 -11.89
CA GLU A 33 10.71 -15.09 -13.25
C GLU A 33 10.97 -13.85 -14.11
N ASP A 34 10.39 -12.69 -13.78
CA ASP A 34 10.54 -11.49 -14.59
C ASP A 34 11.95 -10.91 -14.48
N GLU A 35 12.43 -10.28 -15.53
CA GLU A 35 13.62 -9.43 -15.47
C GLU A 35 13.21 -8.02 -15.01
N ILE A 36 13.90 -7.48 -14.01
CA ILE A 36 13.73 -6.09 -13.60
C ILE A 36 14.69 -5.24 -14.44
N PRO A 37 14.18 -4.25 -15.20
CA PRO A 37 15.03 -3.39 -16.03
C PRO A 37 16.05 -2.59 -15.22
N GLY A 38 17.19 -2.24 -15.85
CA GLY A 38 18.25 -1.45 -15.23
C GLY A 38 17.75 -0.15 -14.60
N PRO A 39 17.06 0.73 -15.36
CA PRO A 39 16.52 1.98 -14.82
C PRO A 39 15.60 1.79 -13.61
N VAL A 40 14.84 0.70 -13.54
CA VAL A 40 14.02 0.38 -12.35
C VAL A 40 14.89 -0.01 -11.16
N LYS A 41 15.96 -0.80 -11.38
CA LYS A 41 16.89 -1.20 -10.31
C LYS A 41 17.64 -0.01 -9.71
N GLU A 42 17.90 1.04 -10.46
CA GLU A 42 18.54 2.26 -10.00
C GLU A 42 17.70 3.04 -8.99
N ASN A 43 16.38 2.76 -8.93
CA ASN A 43 15.45 3.35 -7.97
C ASN A 43 15.27 2.50 -6.70
N GLN A 44 16.24 1.68 -6.34
CA GLN A 44 16.24 1.00 -5.03
C GLN A 44 16.53 2.01 -3.92
N PRO A 45 15.61 2.17 -2.94
CA PRO A 45 15.88 3.03 -1.79
C PRO A 45 17.13 2.59 -1.02
N THR A 46 17.96 3.53 -0.63
CA THR A 46 19.15 3.29 0.22
C THR A 46 18.79 3.05 1.69
N ILE A 47 17.57 3.43 2.08
CA ILE A 47 16.99 3.18 3.40
C ILE A 47 15.71 2.36 3.24
N SER A 48 15.32 1.64 4.29
CA SER A 48 14.06 0.91 4.28
C SER A 48 12.87 1.88 4.22
N LEU A 49 11.93 1.65 3.29
CA LEU A 49 10.69 2.41 3.17
C LEU A 49 9.48 1.52 3.44
N THR A 50 8.48 2.08 4.10
CA THR A 50 7.16 1.46 4.10
C THR A 50 6.50 1.60 2.73
N SER A 51 5.58 0.72 2.38
CA SER A 51 4.79 0.86 1.14
C SER A 51 4.01 2.17 1.08
N CYS A 52 3.60 2.70 2.24
CA CYS A 52 2.90 3.97 2.34
C CYS A 52 3.82 5.15 1.99
N GLN A 53 5.07 5.15 2.51
CA GLN A 53 6.06 6.17 2.17
C GLN A 53 6.43 6.10 0.69
N ALA A 54 6.69 4.91 0.16
CA ALA A 54 7.00 4.74 -1.26
C ALA A 54 5.85 5.22 -2.16
N ALA A 55 4.59 4.91 -1.80
CA ALA A 55 3.43 5.39 -2.56
C ALA A 55 3.27 6.92 -2.49
N LYS A 56 3.50 7.53 -1.31
CA LYS A 56 3.44 8.99 -1.16
C LYS A 56 4.56 9.67 -1.95
N GLN A 57 5.80 9.20 -1.85
CA GLN A 57 6.93 9.73 -2.62
C GLN A 57 6.70 9.61 -4.13
N ALA A 58 6.23 8.45 -4.60
CA ALA A 58 5.89 8.24 -6.00
C ALA A 58 4.80 9.22 -6.48
N SER A 59 3.80 9.51 -5.66
CA SER A 59 2.77 10.50 -6.01
C SER A 59 3.32 11.94 -6.09
N LEU A 60 4.48 12.21 -5.51
CA LEU A 60 5.15 13.52 -5.51
C LEU A 60 6.28 13.64 -6.52
N GLY A 61 6.50 12.66 -7.37
CA GLY A 61 7.47 12.71 -8.46
C GLY A 61 8.62 11.71 -8.38
N ASP A 62 8.77 11.01 -7.26
CA ASP A 62 9.83 10.01 -7.08
C ASP A 62 9.46 8.62 -7.64
N ALA A 63 10.41 7.69 -7.51
CA ALA A 63 10.20 6.27 -7.77
C ALA A 63 10.91 5.41 -6.73
N ALA A 64 10.37 4.23 -6.43
CA ALA A 64 10.96 3.29 -5.49
C ALA A 64 10.73 1.83 -5.89
N LEU A 65 11.79 1.05 -6.02
CA LEU A 65 11.74 -0.40 -6.15
C LEU A 65 11.83 -1.04 -4.77
N LEU A 66 10.72 -1.55 -4.27
CA LEU A 66 10.65 -2.28 -3.00
C LEU A 66 10.91 -3.77 -3.23
N THR A 67 11.84 -4.32 -2.45
CA THR A 67 12.23 -5.73 -2.43
C THR A 67 12.24 -6.23 -0.97
N THR A 68 12.55 -7.50 -0.75
CA THR A 68 12.77 -8.03 0.60
C THR A 68 13.86 -7.30 1.37
N ASP A 69 14.81 -6.67 0.69
CA ASP A 69 15.99 -6.06 1.32
C ASP A 69 15.71 -4.65 1.86
N ASN A 70 14.72 -3.95 1.29
CA ASN A 70 14.48 -2.54 1.60
C ASN A 70 13.01 -2.21 1.98
N ILE A 71 12.11 -3.20 2.00
CA ILE A 71 10.74 -2.96 2.43
C ILE A 71 10.67 -2.81 3.95
N GLY A 72 10.28 -1.63 4.42
CA GLY A 72 10.25 -1.28 5.84
C GLY A 72 8.99 -1.74 6.59
N CYS A 73 8.06 -2.41 5.92
CA CYS A 73 6.79 -2.84 6.50
C CYS A 73 6.55 -4.33 6.27
N VAL A 74 6.60 -5.13 7.33
CA VAL A 74 6.39 -6.59 7.26
C VAL A 74 5.02 -6.93 6.64
N ALA A 75 3.97 -6.21 7.01
CA ALA A 75 2.65 -6.44 6.44
C ALA A 75 2.59 -6.15 4.93
N ALA A 76 3.34 -5.14 4.44
CA ALA A 76 3.46 -4.91 3.01
C ALA A 76 4.25 -6.02 2.31
N ALA A 77 5.31 -6.52 2.94
CA ALA A 77 6.07 -7.65 2.40
C ALA A 77 5.18 -8.88 2.20
N ILE A 78 4.29 -9.16 3.16
CA ILE A 78 3.30 -10.24 3.06
C ILE A 78 2.29 -9.97 1.95
N THR A 79 1.66 -8.80 1.96
CA THR A 79 0.57 -8.47 1.02
C THR A 79 1.05 -8.42 -0.41
N PHE A 80 2.24 -7.89 -0.65
CA PHE A 80 2.86 -7.85 -1.97
C PHE A 80 3.39 -9.22 -2.46
N GLY A 81 3.34 -10.24 -1.62
CA GLY A 81 3.86 -11.57 -1.96
C GLY A 81 5.37 -11.64 -2.10
N LEU A 82 6.10 -10.78 -1.38
CA LEU A 82 7.56 -10.81 -1.30
C LEU A 82 8.03 -11.91 -0.34
N VAL A 83 7.27 -12.17 0.74
CA VAL A 83 7.57 -13.17 1.77
C VAL A 83 6.38 -14.06 2.06
N ASP A 84 6.64 -15.21 2.65
CA ASP A 84 5.58 -16.12 3.09
C ASP A 84 4.92 -15.57 4.37
N LYS A 85 3.60 -15.58 4.39
CA LYS A 85 2.79 -15.19 5.55
C LYS A 85 3.00 -16.09 6.78
N ASP A 86 3.47 -17.32 6.57
CA ASP A 86 3.70 -18.32 7.62
C ASP A 86 5.18 -18.32 8.10
N GLN A 87 6.03 -17.45 7.55
CA GLN A 87 7.43 -17.30 7.98
C GLN A 87 7.50 -16.87 9.45
N THR A 88 8.27 -17.62 10.25
CA THR A 88 8.45 -17.38 11.69
C THR A 88 9.63 -16.46 12.01
N GLU A 89 10.57 -16.34 11.09
CA GLU A 89 11.72 -15.45 11.25
C GLU A 89 11.35 -14.02 10.88
N PRO A 90 11.71 -13.02 11.69
CA PRO A 90 11.58 -11.61 11.35
C PRO A 90 12.30 -11.24 10.05
N LEU A 91 11.89 -10.15 9.40
CA LEU A 91 12.54 -9.65 8.19
C LEU A 91 13.86 -8.88 8.44
N GLY A 92 14.26 -8.76 9.69
CA GLY A 92 15.44 -8.03 10.15
C GLY A 92 15.07 -6.92 11.13
N ASP A 93 16.08 -6.46 11.85
CA ASP A 93 15.91 -5.55 12.99
C ASP A 93 15.79 -4.08 12.57
N SER A 94 16.34 -3.69 11.41
CA SER A 94 16.41 -2.31 10.92
C SER A 94 15.28 -1.93 9.96
N ARG A 95 14.10 -2.48 10.14
CA ARG A 95 12.92 -2.09 9.34
C ARG A 95 12.25 -0.88 9.96
N VAL A 96 11.90 0.12 9.16
CA VAL A 96 11.27 1.37 9.62
C VAL A 96 10.11 1.11 10.59
N TYR A 97 9.23 0.17 10.25
CA TYR A 97 8.11 -0.17 11.11
C TYR A 97 8.55 -0.82 12.43
N THR A 98 9.58 -1.67 12.39
CA THR A 98 10.17 -2.31 13.56
C THR A 98 10.83 -1.29 14.47
N ASP A 99 11.58 -0.35 13.91
CA ASP A 99 12.25 0.72 14.67
C ASP A 99 11.22 1.63 15.36
N ILE A 100 10.19 2.05 14.64
CA ILE A 100 9.08 2.83 15.22
C ILE A 100 8.42 2.06 16.38
N MET A 101 8.16 0.78 16.22
CA MET A 101 7.57 -0.05 17.27
C MET A 101 8.51 -0.22 18.46
N ARG A 102 9.82 -0.39 18.22
CA ARG A 102 10.83 -0.46 19.27
C ARG A 102 10.86 0.80 20.12
N ASP A 103 10.93 1.96 19.45
CA ASP A 103 10.98 3.27 20.12
C ASP A 103 9.71 3.53 20.94
N GLN A 104 8.56 3.13 20.43
CA GLN A 104 7.26 3.37 21.04
C GLN A 104 6.91 2.35 22.13
N SER A 105 7.51 1.17 22.12
CA SER A 105 7.19 0.10 23.08
C SER A 105 7.77 0.33 24.48
N GLY A 106 8.81 1.14 24.59
CA GLY A 106 9.57 1.31 25.82
C GLY A 106 10.42 0.10 26.22
N LEU A 107 10.52 -0.92 25.36
CA LEU A 107 11.28 -2.16 25.65
C LEU A 107 12.76 -2.05 25.29
N GLY A 108 13.16 -1.07 24.50
CA GLY A 108 14.56 -0.91 24.07
C GLY A 108 15.11 -2.19 23.43
N ASP A 109 16.24 -2.67 23.94
CA ASP A 109 16.93 -3.86 23.44
C ASP A 109 16.16 -5.19 23.71
N ASP A 110 15.19 -5.18 24.61
CA ASP A 110 14.31 -6.33 24.87
C ASP A 110 13.21 -6.48 23.81
N PHE A 111 13.06 -5.50 22.93
CA PHE A 111 12.10 -5.56 21.83
C PHE A 111 12.45 -6.68 20.86
N LYS A 112 11.45 -7.52 20.55
CA LYS A 112 11.57 -8.57 19.54
C LYS A 112 10.73 -8.19 18.32
N PRO A 113 11.36 -7.99 17.15
CA PRO A 113 10.62 -7.68 15.94
C PRO A 113 9.66 -8.82 15.58
N PRO A 114 8.39 -8.52 15.27
CA PRO A 114 7.42 -9.54 14.91
C PRO A 114 7.74 -10.19 13.56
N SER A 115 7.50 -11.48 13.48
CA SER A 115 7.59 -12.23 12.22
C SER A 115 6.38 -11.97 11.31
N PRO A 116 6.44 -12.33 10.02
CA PRO A 116 5.26 -12.37 9.15
C PRO A 116 4.09 -13.15 9.74
N LYS A 117 4.36 -14.27 10.40
CA LYS A 117 3.34 -15.07 11.05
C LYS A 117 2.64 -14.33 12.20
N ASP A 118 3.37 -13.56 13.02
CA ASP A 118 2.76 -12.76 14.10
C ASP A 118 1.77 -11.75 13.56
N PHE A 119 2.09 -11.10 12.43
CA PHE A 119 1.15 -10.19 11.75
C PHE A 119 -0.07 -10.94 11.23
N THR A 120 0.11 -12.10 10.59
CA THR A 120 -0.98 -12.89 10.03
C THR A 120 -1.89 -13.46 11.11
N GLU A 121 -1.33 -13.86 12.24
CA GLU A 121 -2.08 -14.35 13.39
C GLU A 121 -2.71 -13.25 14.26
N GLY A 122 -2.46 -11.99 13.92
CA GLY A 122 -3.06 -10.85 14.61
C GLY A 122 -2.40 -10.49 15.94
N ASN A 123 -1.31 -11.17 16.31
CA ASN A 123 -0.63 -10.96 17.60
C ASN A 123 -0.12 -9.54 17.81
N VAL A 124 0.17 -8.82 16.71
CA VAL A 124 0.68 -7.44 16.72
C VAL A 124 -0.42 -6.41 16.91
N TYR A 125 -1.68 -6.76 16.73
CA TYR A 125 -2.79 -5.80 16.64
C TYR A 125 -3.79 -5.88 17.80
N ALA A 126 -3.69 -6.89 18.63
CA ALA A 126 -4.62 -7.07 19.74
C ALA A 126 -4.35 -6.09 20.89
N CYS A 127 -5.11 -6.16 21.96
CA CYS A 127 -4.91 -5.33 23.14
C CYS A 127 -3.63 -5.68 23.91
N LYS A 128 -3.20 -4.81 24.81
CA LYS A 128 -1.94 -4.93 25.58
C LYS A 128 -1.76 -6.30 26.26
N ASP A 129 -2.82 -6.85 26.81
CA ASP A 129 -2.78 -8.14 27.52
C ASP A 129 -2.41 -9.33 26.65
N SER A 130 -2.53 -9.18 25.34
CA SER A 130 -2.13 -10.21 24.35
C SER A 130 -0.71 -10.02 23.81
N GLY A 131 0.07 -9.10 24.37
CA GLY A 131 1.43 -8.79 23.91
C GLY A 131 1.48 -7.90 22.66
N ASN A 132 0.41 -7.15 22.39
CA ASN A 132 0.35 -6.24 21.26
C ASN A 132 1.38 -5.12 21.36
N MET A 133 2.16 -4.93 20.29
CA MET A 133 3.15 -3.88 20.17
C MET A 133 2.66 -2.68 19.35
N ASP A 134 1.57 -2.84 18.58
CA ASP A 134 1.06 -1.82 17.67
C ASP A 134 0.27 -0.71 18.39
N PHE A 135 -0.18 -0.93 19.61
CA PHE A 135 -0.95 0.06 20.38
C PHE A 135 -0.15 1.34 20.65
N ALA A 136 1.16 1.20 20.83
CA ALA A 136 2.06 2.31 21.13
C ALA A 136 2.12 3.34 19.98
N LEU A 137 1.98 2.92 18.73
CA LEU A 137 1.94 3.81 17.56
C LEU A 137 0.77 4.81 17.57
N PHE A 138 -0.26 4.59 18.38
CA PHE A 138 -1.50 5.36 18.36
C PHE A 138 -1.81 6.06 19.70
N GLY A 139 -0.84 6.11 20.58
CA GLY A 139 -0.89 6.93 21.81
C GLY A 139 -1.87 6.47 22.87
N LYS A 140 -2.31 5.21 22.86
CA LYS A 140 -3.17 4.62 23.90
C LYS A 140 -2.51 3.33 24.40
N GLU A 141 -1.89 3.42 25.54
CA GLU A 141 -1.04 2.37 26.11
C GLU A 141 -1.75 1.06 26.46
N ASP A 142 -3.04 1.07 26.64
CA ASP A 142 -3.85 -0.04 27.12
C ASP A 142 -4.85 -0.59 26.09
N VAL A 143 -4.86 -0.02 24.88
CA VAL A 143 -5.83 -0.40 23.85
C VAL A 143 -5.11 -0.70 22.53
N GLY A 144 -5.15 -1.97 22.11
CA GLY A 144 -4.73 -2.39 20.77
C GLY A 144 -5.72 -1.91 19.71
N ARG A 145 -5.46 -2.30 18.44
CA ARG A 145 -6.36 -2.00 17.33
C ARG A 145 -7.60 -2.88 17.32
N PHE A 146 -7.54 -4.01 17.97
CA PHE A 146 -8.63 -4.96 18.13
C PHE A 146 -8.77 -5.33 19.61
N LYS A 147 -9.98 -5.66 20.00
CA LYS A 147 -10.32 -6.03 21.37
C LYS A 147 -9.59 -7.28 21.87
N ASP A 148 -9.26 -8.19 20.96
CA ASP A 148 -8.58 -9.47 21.25
C ASP A 148 -7.88 -10.02 19.99
N VAL A 149 -7.04 -11.04 20.19
CA VAL A 149 -6.26 -11.71 19.12
C VAL A 149 -7.17 -12.38 18.09
N GLU A 150 -8.26 -12.99 18.50
CA GLU A 150 -9.18 -13.68 17.58
C GLU A 150 -9.85 -12.70 16.61
N THR A 151 -10.22 -11.52 17.10
CA THR A 151 -10.77 -10.44 16.27
C THR A 151 -9.70 -9.90 15.31
N ALA A 152 -8.48 -9.69 15.79
CA ALA A 152 -7.35 -9.29 14.96
C ALA A 152 -7.04 -10.32 13.87
N LYS A 153 -6.97 -11.60 14.23
CA LYS A 153 -6.73 -12.71 13.30
C LYS A 153 -7.80 -12.79 12.21
N LYS A 154 -9.06 -12.58 12.58
CA LYS A 154 -10.15 -12.50 11.60
C LYS A 154 -9.95 -11.37 10.60
N ALA A 155 -9.61 -10.17 11.08
CA ALA A 155 -9.35 -9.01 10.22
C ALA A 155 -8.13 -9.23 9.32
N MET A 156 -7.06 -9.85 9.83
CA MET A 156 -5.88 -10.20 9.02
C MET A 156 -6.18 -11.24 7.95
N LYS A 157 -7.08 -12.19 8.23
CA LYS A 157 -7.51 -13.20 7.24
C LYS A 157 -8.26 -12.59 6.05
N ASP A 158 -8.95 -11.48 6.25
CA ASP A 158 -9.69 -10.76 5.19
C ASP A 158 -8.78 -9.79 4.40
N MET A 159 -7.54 -9.58 4.85
CA MET A 159 -6.56 -8.75 4.17
C MET A 159 -6.10 -9.43 2.87
N MET A 160 -6.20 -8.72 1.74
CA MET A 160 -5.74 -9.25 0.45
C MET A 160 -4.22 -9.34 0.42
N ALA A 161 -3.72 -10.49 -0.02
CA ALA A 161 -2.29 -10.74 -0.19
C ALA A 161 -2.04 -11.68 -1.37
N ILE A 162 -0.94 -11.47 -2.10
CA ILE A 162 -0.49 -12.37 -3.17
C ILE A 162 0.04 -13.64 -2.52
N GLN A 163 -0.65 -14.78 -2.74
CA GLN A 163 -0.29 -16.07 -2.18
C GLN A 163 -0.36 -17.18 -3.26
N PRO A 164 0.62 -18.08 -3.31
CA PRO A 164 1.90 -18.06 -2.58
C PRO A 164 2.78 -16.85 -2.95
N PRO A 165 3.87 -16.56 -2.20
CA PRO A 165 4.75 -15.44 -2.51
C PRO A 165 5.48 -15.67 -3.84
N THR A 166 5.13 -14.88 -4.84
CA THR A 166 5.64 -14.97 -6.21
C THR A 166 6.33 -13.70 -6.70
N THR A 167 6.30 -12.66 -5.90
CA THR A 167 6.86 -11.34 -6.22
C THR A 167 8.32 -11.26 -5.75
N LYS A 168 9.20 -10.67 -6.57
CA LYS A 168 10.57 -10.34 -6.17
C LYS A 168 10.80 -8.84 -6.02
N GLY A 169 9.92 -8.00 -6.60
CA GLY A 169 10.00 -6.56 -6.47
C GLY A 169 8.68 -5.89 -6.82
N VAL A 170 8.42 -4.76 -6.18
CA VAL A 170 7.26 -3.90 -6.45
C VAL A 170 7.78 -2.51 -6.72
N PHE A 171 7.54 -2.00 -7.90
CA PHE A 171 7.97 -0.68 -8.33
C PHE A 171 6.79 0.29 -8.21
N LEU A 172 6.96 1.32 -7.37
CA LEU A 172 6.02 2.42 -7.22
C LEU A 172 6.67 3.65 -7.85
N TYR A 173 5.98 4.31 -8.77
CA TYR A 173 6.58 5.40 -9.53
C TYR A 173 5.56 6.47 -9.91
N SER A 174 6.09 7.65 -10.15
CA SER A 174 5.36 8.82 -10.62
C SER A 174 4.92 8.66 -12.08
N ARG A 175 3.88 9.39 -12.46
CA ARG A 175 3.50 9.58 -13.87
C ARG A 175 4.63 10.18 -14.73
N ASP A 176 5.57 10.89 -14.10
CA ASP A 176 6.66 11.59 -14.76
C ASP A 176 7.93 10.72 -14.90
N PHE A 177 7.87 9.45 -14.44
CA PHE A 177 8.95 8.50 -14.67
C PHE A 177 8.96 8.07 -16.14
N ASP A 178 10.00 8.49 -16.87
CA ASP A 178 10.13 8.37 -18.32
C ASP A 178 11.41 7.66 -18.79
N ASP A 179 12.22 7.12 -17.86
CA ASP A 179 13.47 6.43 -18.20
C ASP A 179 13.25 5.21 -19.08
N ILE A 180 12.11 4.55 -18.96
CA ILE A 180 11.65 3.45 -19.81
C ILE A 180 10.12 3.38 -19.84
N ASP A 181 9.57 2.81 -20.92
CA ASP A 181 8.15 2.51 -21.00
C ASP A 181 7.79 1.32 -20.09
N ILE A 182 7.08 1.61 -18.99
CA ILE A 182 6.55 0.60 -18.08
C ILE A 182 5.03 0.65 -18.11
N ILE A 183 4.41 -0.49 -18.41
CA ILE A 183 2.96 -0.65 -18.24
C ILE A 183 2.70 -1.02 -16.78
N PRO A 184 2.05 -0.16 -15.98
CA PRO A 184 1.72 -0.49 -14.60
C PRO A 184 0.65 -1.58 -14.52
N ASP A 185 0.56 -2.23 -13.37
CA ASP A 185 -0.52 -3.16 -13.08
C ASP A 185 -1.68 -2.46 -12.39
N VAL A 186 -1.36 -1.47 -11.54
CA VAL A 186 -2.34 -0.73 -10.73
C VAL A 186 -2.00 0.76 -10.71
N ILE A 187 -3.05 1.58 -10.72
CA ILE A 187 -2.98 3.01 -10.47
C ILE A 187 -3.65 3.31 -9.13
N VAL A 188 -3.00 4.13 -8.32
CA VAL A 188 -3.55 4.65 -7.06
C VAL A 188 -3.61 6.16 -7.12
N LEU A 189 -4.77 6.72 -6.77
CA LEU A 189 -5.00 8.16 -6.67
C LEU A 189 -5.40 8.50 -5.23
N SER A 190 -4.93 9.64 -4.73
CA SER A 190 -5.33 10.23 -3.47
C SER A 190 -6.29 11.38 -3.76
N VAL A 191 -7.55 11.22 -3.40
CA VAL A 191 -8.64 12.07 -3.86
C VAL A 191 -9.51 12.59 -2.74
N THR A 192 -10.07 13.78 -2.92
CA THR A 192 -11.19 14.27 -2.12
C THR A 192 -12.48 13.51 -2.48
N SER A 193 -13.52 13.63 -1.68
CA SER A 193 -14.83 13.02 -1.98
C SER A 193 -15.46 13.56 -3.27
N ALA A 194 -15.20 14.83 -3.62
CA ALA A 194 -15.68 15.44 -4.85
C ALA A 194 -14.98 14.87 -6.09
N GLU A 195 -13.67 14.74 -6.05
CA GLU A 195 -12.87 14.10 -7.10
C GLU A 195 -13.24 12.62 -7.27
N LEU A 196 -13.39 11.89 -6.16
CA LEU A 196 -13.85 10.50 -6.17
C LEU A 196 -15.19 10.34 -6.88
N THR A 197 -16.14 11.26 -6.62
CA THR A 197 -17.45 11.25 -7.28
C THR A 197 -17.30 11.32 -8.80
N ARG A 198 -16.40 12.18 -9.31
CA ARG A 198 -16.16 12.33 -10.75
C ARG A 198 -15.57 11.06 -11.36
N ILE A 199 -14.59 10.44 -10.71
CA ILE A 199 -14.00 9.19 -11.17
C ILE A 199 -15.03 8.06 -11.22
N ILE A 200 -15.86 7.92 -10.17
CA ILE A 200 -16.93 6.92 -10.15
C ILE A 200 -17.98 7.20 -11.25
N GLN A 201 -18.32 8.46 -11.51
CA GLN A 201 -19.22 8.82 -12.59
C GLN A 201 -18.65 8.45 -13.97
N ALA A 202 -17.34 8.70 -14.20
CA ALA A 202 -16.67 8.30 -15.44
C ALA A 202 -16.71 6.79 -15.63
N TYR A 203 -16.38 6.02 -14.58
CA TYR A 203 -16.48 4.56 -14.60
C TYR A 203 -17.89 4.08 -14.92
N GLN A 204 -18.91 4.63 -14.25
CA GLN A 204 -20.29 4.25 -14.49
C GLN A 204 -20.79 4.69 -15.88
N PHE A 205 -20.31 5.82 -16.39
CA PHE A 205 -20.64 6.26 -17.75
C PHE A 205 -20.18 5.24 -18.80
N ASN A 206 -18.98 4.67 -18.63
CA ASN A 206 -18.43 3.70 -19.57
C ASN A 206 -18.99 2.29 -19.40
N THR A 207 -19.28 1.87 -18.17
CA THR A 207 -19.62 0.47 -17.85
C THR A 207 -21.06 0.24 -17.42
N GLY A 208 -21.74 1.27 -16.89
CA GLY A 208 -23.03 1.14 -16.22
C GLY A 208 -22.94 0.47 -14.85
N GLU A 209 -21.77 0.03 -14.41
CA GLU A 209 -21.57 -0.72 -13.18
C GLU A 209 -21.38 0.20 -11.96
N ARG A 210 -21.69 -0.32 -10.78
CA ARG A 210 -21.41 0.35 -9.51
C ARG A 210 -20.05 -0.08 -8.98
N VAL A 211 -19.30 0.85 -8.40
CA VAL A 211 -18.12 0.52 -7.61
C VAL A 211 -18.56 -0.08 -6.28
N THR A 212 -18.09 -1.30 -6.01
CA THR A 212 -18.28 -1.96 -4.71
C THR A 212 -16.93 -1.99 -4.02
N ALA A 213 -16.80 -1.32 -2.88
CA ALA A 213 -15.56 -1.23 -2.14
C ALA A 213 -15.56 -2.11 -0.89
N SER A 214 -14.43 -2.74 -0.63
CA SER A 214 -14.13 -3.42 0.63
C SER A 214 -13.09 -2.59 1.37
N MET A 215 -13.47 -2.06 2.53
CA MET A 215 -12.64 -1.10 3.27
C MET A 215 -12.22 -1.69 4.62
N GLY A 216 -10.92 -1.75 4.86
CA GLY A 216 -10.33 -2.01 6.16
C GLY A 216 -9.84 -0.73 6.84
N GLY A 217 -9.61 -0.80 8.16
CA GLY A 217 -8.96 0.28 8.92
C GLY A 217 -7.45 0.09 9.07
N LEU A 218 -6.90 -1.00 8.50
CA LEU A 218 -5.50 -1.39 8.58
C LEU A 218 -4.95 -1.76 7.21
N ARG A 219 -3.68 -1.38 6.97
CA ARG A 219 -2.93 -1.81 5.78
C ARG A 219 -3.59 -1.44 4.46
N VAL A 220 -4.28 -0.31 4.48
CA VAL A 220 -5.14 0.15 3.38
C VAL A 220 -4.35 0.34 2.08
N VAL A 221 -3.20 1.03 2.12
CA VAL A 221 -2.44 1.33 0.89
C VAL A 221 -2.02 0.04 0.19
N ASN A 222 -1.38 -0.88 0.91
CA ASN A 222 -0.87 -2.10 0.30
C ASN A 222 -1.96 -3.13 -0.01
N SER A 223 -2.87 -3.42 0.94
CA SER A 223 -3.90 -4.44 0.77
C SER A 223 -5.08 -3.96 -0.07
N ASP A 224 -5.67 -2.82 0.30
CA ASP A 224 -6.96 -2.42 -0.26
C ASP A 224 -6.81 -1.61 -1.55
N LEU A 225 -5.79 -0.73 -1.65
CA LEU A 225 -5.61 0.15 -2.80
C LEU A 225 -4.69 -0.42 -3.89
N ILE A 226 -3.78 -1.34 -3.55
CA ILE A 226 -2.83 -1.92 -4.50
C ILE A 226 -3.18 -3.38 -4.80
N VAL A 227 -3.10 -4.26 -3.79
CA VAL A 227 -3.21 -5.71 -4.02
C VAL A 227 -4.63 -6.15 -4.36
N ARG A 228 -5.65 -5.54 -3.75
CA ARG A 228 -7.05 -5.89 -4.08
C ARG A 228 -7.39 -5.57 -5.54
N PRO A 229 -7.14 -4.37 -6.09
CA PRO A 229 -7.31 -4.12 -7.52
C PRO A 229 -6.50 -5.07 -8.41
N TYR A 230 -5.24 -5.32 -8.05
CA TYR A 230 -4.36 -6.25 -8.78
C TYR A 230 -4.95 -7.66 -8.90
N LEU A 231 -5.45 -8.21 -7.79
CA LEU A 231 -5.97 -9.58 -7.74
C LEU A 231 -7.40 -9.72 -8.27
N THR A 232 -8.22 -8.69 -8.09
CA THR A 232 -9.66 -8.77 -8.42
C THR A 232 -9.99 -8.21 -9.80
N GLY A 233 -9.10 -7.42 -10.41
CA GLY A 233 -9.38 -6.70 -11.64
C GLY A 233 -10.46 -5.61 -11.48
N LYS A 234 -10.71 -5.12 -10.26
CA LYS A 234 -11.79 -4.16 -9.95
C LYS A 234 -11.26 -2.95 -9.21
N ILE A 235 -11.97 -1.83 -9.35
CA ILE A 235 -11.73 -0.64 -8.52
C ILE A 235 -12.00 -0.99 -7.04
N ASN A 236 -11.15 -0.46 -6.16
CA ASN A 236 -11.41 -0.40 -4.73
C ASN A 236 -11.16 0.99 -4.18
N VAL A 237 -11.96 1.40 -3.22
CA VAL A 237 -11.86 2.69 -2.53
C VAL A 237 -11.70 2.42 -1.04
N ALA A 238 -10.82 3.12 -0.37
CA ALA A 238 -10.67 2.99 1.07
C ALA A 238 -10.09 4.28 1.71
N PRO A 239 -10.46 4.59 2.97
CA PRO A 239 -9.82 5.66 3.72
C PRO A 239 -8.39 5.23 4.08
N TYR A 240 -7.47 6.17 4.16
CA TYR A 240 -6.13 5.88 4.66
C TYR A 240 -6.16 5.45 6.13
N CYS A 241 -5.45 4.38 6.47
CA CYS A 241 -5.31 3.94 7.86
C CYS A 241 -4.42 4.91 8.66
N LEU A 242 -4.54 4.85 10.00
CA LEU A 242 -3.74 5.70 10.88
C LEU A 242 -2.23 5.58 10.62
N GLY A 243 -1.72 4.37 10.34
CA GLY A 243 -0.31 4.17 10.01
C GLY A 243 0.12 4.92 8.75
N ALA A 244 -0.69 4.92 7.68
CA ALA A 244 -0.41 5.69 6.48
C ALA A 244 -0.39 7.21 6.75
N ARG A 245 -1.31 7.69 7.58
CA ARG A 245 -1.37 9.12 7.96
C ARG A 245 -0.20 9.54 8.84
N LEU A 246 0.24 8.70 9.79
CA LEU A 246 1.35 9.02 10.70
C LEU A 246 2.72 8.86 10.05
N ILE A 247 2.92 7.82 9.23
CA ILE A 247 4.24 7.44 8.71
C ILE A 247 4.50 8.07 7.34
N ALA A 248 3.47 8.25 6.53
CA ALA A 248 3.59 8.76 5.16
C ALA A 248 2.78 10.05 4.91
N GLU A 249 2.26 10.66 5.96
CA GLU A 249 1.61 11.98 5.94
C GLU A 249 0.49 12.10 4.88
N PHE A 250 -0.30 11.04 4.69
CA PHE A 250 -1.50 11.14 3.87
C PHE A 250 -2.52 12.06 4.55
N GLU A 251 -3.10 12.97 3.79
CA GLU A 251 -3.98 14.05 4.26
C GLU A 251 -5.26 13.50 4.88
N ALA A 252 -5.79 14.23 5.88
CA ALA A 252 -6.93 13.79 6.70
C ALA A 252 -8.24 13.75 5.91
N ASP A 253 -8.41 14.61 4.93
CA ASP A 253 -9.62 14.80 4.13
C ASP A 253 -9.64 14.02 2.82
N ARG A 254 -8.61 13.18 2.56
CA ARG A 254 -8.50 12.39 1.35
C ARG A 254 -8.75 10.91 1.58
N MET A 255 -9.20 10.27 0.52
CA MET A 255 -9.36 8.82 0.38
C MET A 255 -8.48 8.31 -0.75
N GLY A 256 -8.10 7.05 -0.65
CA GLY A 256 -7.46 6.35 -1.76
C GLY A 256 -8.48 5.71 -2.69
N ILE A 257 -8.20 5.72 -3.98
CA ILE A 257 -8.82 4.86 -4.97
C ILE A 257 -7.73 4.11 -5.72
N GLY A 258 -7.81 2.78 -5.73
CA GLY A 258 -6.93 1.92 -6.50
C GLY A 258 -7.70 1.24 -7.62
N MET A 259 -7.10 1.13 -8.79
CA MET A 259 -7.71 0.49 -9.95
C MET A 259 -6.68 -0.24 -10.81
N PRO A 260 -7.06 -1.34 -11.48
CA PRO A 260 -6.24 -1.93 -12.53
C PRO A 260 -5.92 -0.90 -13.61
N PHE A 261 -4.74 -0.99 -14.20
CA PHE A 261 -4.36 -0.08 -15.28
C PHE A 261 -5.33 -0.14 -16.47
N SER A 262 -5.84 -1.32 -16.81
CA SER A 262 -6.83 -1.48 -17.88
C SER A 262 -8.10 -0.66 -17.67
N ILE A 263 -8.57 -0.52 -16.43
CA ILE A 263 -9.71 0.36 -16.13
C ILE A 263 -9.30 1.83 -16.25
N PHE A 264 -8.09 2.19 -15.80
CA PHE A 264 -7.58 3.55 -15.92
C PHE A 264 -7.46 4.01 -17.38
N GLU A 265 -7.09 3.09 -18.29
CA GLU A 265 -7.04 3.37 -19.73
C GLU A 265 -8.40 3.69 -20.34
N GLU A 266 -9.47 3.18 -19.75
CA GLU A 266 -10.86 3.37 -20.24
C GLU A 266 -11.57 4.60 -19.65
N LEU A 267 -11.02 5.17 -18.54
CA LEU A 267 -11.56 6.39 -17.93
C LEU A 267 -11.19 7.64 -18.73
#